data_a470a0bb92aac72906720610c64e2004
#
_entry.id   a470a0bb92aac72906720610c64e2004
#
_cell.length_a   1.000
_cell.length_b   1.000
_cell.length_c   1.000
_cell.angle_alpha   90.00
_cell.angle_beta   90.00
_cell.angle_gamma   90.00
#
_symmetry.space_group_name_H-M   'P 1'
#
loop_
_entity.id
_entity.type
_entity.pdbx_description
1 polymer ?
#
loop_
_entity_poly.entity_id
_entity_poly.type
_entity_poly.pdbx_seq_one_letter_code
_entity_poly.pdbx_strand_id
1 'polypeptide(L)'
;MRRLVLLLLVPLLAGCVNQLAQRQAFLNQLVGHPDSDLVQQLGVPTRTYETDGVKYLAYDESRVQLVPAVPPYGPGPWWAYGGYGGAFPPQVINLACETTFAIAAGVVKSYTLRGNSCG
;
A
#
# COMPACT_ATOMS: atom_id res chain seq x y z
N MET A 1 28.01 -22.44 25.78
CA MET A 1 26.67 -21.93 26.14
C MET A 1 26.52 -20.43 25.98
N ARG A 2 27.47 -19.60 26.34
CA ARG A 2 27.36 -18.13 26.13
C ARG A 2 27.24 -17.71 24.65
N ARG A 3 27.80 -18.46 23.72
CA ARG A 3 27.73 -18.17 22.27
C ARG A 3 26.44 -18.62 21.63
N LEU A 4 25.73 -19.57 22.19
CA LEU A 4 24.43 -20.03 21.70
C LEU A 4 23.30 -19.07 22.09
N VAL A 5 23.40 -18.41 23.23
CA VAL A 5 22.40 -17.43 23.68
C VAL A 5 22.45 -16.16 22.84
N LEU A 6 23.63 -15.78 22.33
CA LEU A 6 23.75 -14.61 21.45
C LEU A 6 23.12 -14.87 20.06
N LEU A 7 23.13 -16.10 19.59
CA LEU A 7 22.54 -16.48 18.29
C LEU A 7 21.00 -16.51 18.31
N LEU A 8 20.41 -16.69 19.48
CA LEU A 8 18.95 -16.70 19.65
C LEU A 8 18.33 -15.32 19.81
N LEU A 9 19.15 -14.28 20.06
CA LEU A 9 18.67 -12.90 20.23
C LEU A 9 18.64 -12.09 18.93
N VAL A 10 19.24 -12.60 17.86
CA VAL A 10 19.32 -11.91 16.57
C VAL A 10 17.98 -11.83 15.81
N PRO A 11 17.06 -12.82 15.88
CA PRO A 11 15.81 -12.72 15.13
C PRO A 11 14.76 -11.79 15.72
N LEU A 12 14.96 -11.28 16.93
CA LEU A 12 13.98 -10.39 17.56
C LEU A 12 14.08 -8.92 17.11
N LEU A 13 15.09 -8.57 16.33
CA LEU A 13 15.29 -7.21 15.81
C LEU A 13 14.73 -7.01 14.40
N ALA A 14 14.15 -8.02 13.79
CA ALA A 14 13.56 -7.95 12.44
C ALA A 14 12.09 -7.49 12.45
N GLY A 15 11.69 -6.65 13.41
CA GLY A 15 10.32 -6.19 13.51
C GLY A 15 10.10 -4.79 13.00
N CYS A 16 9.13 -4.54 12.19
CA CYS A 16 8.61 -3.28 11.63
C CYS A 16 9.16 -2.94 10.26
N VAL A 17 8.77 -3.73 9.26
CA VAL A 17 8.94 -3.33 7.87
C VAL A 17 7.74 -2.45 7.49
N ASN A 18 8.02 -1.22 7.01
CA ASN A 18 7.03 -0.32 6.47
C ASN A 18 6.39 -0.95 5.22
N GLN A 19 5.06 -0.96 5.15
CA GLN A 19 4.33 -1.52 4.01
C GLN A 19 4.71 -0.88 2.68
N LEU A 20 4.95 0.43 2.68
CA LEU A 20 5.41 1.13 1.48
C LEU A 20 6.78 0.62 1.04
N ALA A 21 7.71 0.42 1.98
CA ALA A 21 9.04 -0.12 1.67
C ALA A 21 8.98 -1.54 1.13
N GLN A 22 8.07 -2.38 1.66
CA GLN A 22 7.83 -3.74 1.14
C GLN A 22 7.28 -3.71 -0.28
N ARG A 23 6.31 -2.83 -0.56
CA ARG A 23 5.74 -2.65 -1.89
C ARG A 23 6.81 -2.20 -2.88
N GLN A 24 7.60 -1.20 -2.52
CA GLN A 24 8.68 -0.70 -3.36
C GLN A 24 9.75 -1.77 -3.64
N ALA A 25 10.10 -2.57 -2.63
CA ALA A 25 11.05 -3.68 -2.80
C ALA A 25 10.52 -4.71 -3.80
N PHE A 26 9.24 -5.06 -3.71
CA PHE A 26 8.59 -5.97 -4.65
C PHE A 26 8.58 -5.38 -6.07
N LEU A 27 8.18 -4.12 -6.22
CA LEU A 27 8.12 -3.46 -7.52
C LEU A 27 9.50 -3.28 -8.15
N ASN A 28 10.52 -3.01 -7.33
CA ASN A 28 11.90 -2.92 -7.81
C ASN A 28 12.41 -4.23 -8.40
N GLN A 29 11.91 -5.37 -7.91
CA GLN A 29 12.26 -6.68 -8.46
C GLN A 29 11.69 -6.87 -9.88
N LEU A 30 10.58 -6.21 -10.20
CA LEU A 30 9.93 -6.29 -11.51
C LEU A 30 10.62 -5.42 -12.56
N VAL A 31 11.38 -4.41 -12.16
CA VAL A 31 12.13 -3.56 -13.06
C VAL A 31 13.23 -4.39 -13.76
N GLY A 32 13.31 -4.28 -15.08
CA GLY A 32 14.23 -5.07 -15.88
C GLY A 32 13.67 -6.40 -16.38
N HIS A 33 12.49 -6.80 -15.91
CA HIS A 33 11.80 -7.99 -16.39
C HIS A 33 10.91 -7.68 -17.61
N PRO A 34 10.59 -8.70 -18.43
CA PRO A 34 9.62 -8.54 -19.51
C PRO A 34 8.23 -8.15 -18.98
N ASP A 35 7.47 -7.43 -19.80
CA ASP A 35 6.09 -7.06 -19.46
C ASP A 35 5.16 -8.28 -19.29
N SER A 36 5.46 -9.40 -19.92
CA SER A 36 4.73 -10.66 -19.73
C SER A 36 4.83 -11.17 -18.29
N ASP A 37 5.98 -11.03 -17.63
CA ASP A 37 6.14 -11.40 -16.22
C ASP A 37 5.27 -10.54 -15.32
N LEU A 38 5.13 -9.25 -15.66
CA LEU A 38 4.27 -8.33 -14.94
C LEU A 38 2.81 -8.77 -14.98
N VAL A 39 2.32 -9.12 -16.17
CA VAL A 39 0.96 -9.59 -16.36
C VAL A 39 0.71 -10.93 -15.66
N GLN A 40 1.70 -11.82 -15.63
CA GLN A 40 1.58 -13.09 -14.92
C GLN A 40 1.48 -12.90 -13.41
N GLN A 41 2.18 -11.93 -12.84
CA GLN A 41 2.20 -11.70 -11.41
C GLN A 41 1.07 -10.78 -10.93
N LEU A 42 0.74 -9.74 -11.68
CA LEU A 42 -0.22 -8.73 -11.30
C LEU A 42 -1.57 -8.85 -12.01
N GLY A 43 -1.64 -9.67 -13.04
CA GLY A 43 -2.83 -9.80 -13.87
C GLY A 43 -2.90 -8.75 -14.96
N VAL A 44 -4.09 -8.61 -15.54
CA VAL A 44 -4.33 -7.65 -16.62
C VAL A 44 -4.38 -6.24 -16.06
N PRO A 45 -3.69 -5.25 -16.68
CA PRO A 45 -3.73 -3.88 -16.21
C PRO A 45 -5.13 -3.27 -16.34
N THR A 46 -5.45 -2.35 -15.45
CA THR A 46 -6.71 -1.61 -15.47
C THR A 46 -6.79 -0.69 -16.69
N ARG A 47 -5.65 -0.07 -17.03
CA ARG A 47 -5.53 0.84 -18.18
C ARG A 47 -4.18 0.66 -18.85
N THR A 48 -4.17 0.88 -20.16
CA THR A 48 -2.95 0.85 -20.97
C THR A 48 -2.91 2.10 -21.84
N TYR A 49 -1.75 2.71 -21.91
CA TYR A 49 -1.50 3.87 -22.76
C TYR A 49 -0.13 3.76 -23.42
N GLU A 50 -0.05 4.05 -24.72
CA GLU A 50 1.20 4.04 -25.47
C GLU A 50 1.47 5.42 -26.04
N THR A 51 2.70 5.90 -25.86
CA THR A 51 3.18 7.14 -26.45
C THR A 51 4.69 7.07 -26.63
N ASP A 52 5.19 7.58 -27.75
CA ASP A 52 6.64 7.70 -28.06
C ASP A 52 7.43 6.41 -27.82
N GLY A 53 6.84 5.27 -28.16
CA GLY A 53 7.49 3.96 -28.02
C GLY A 53 7.50 3.43 -26.58
N VAL A 54 6.86 4.11 -25.65
CA VAL A 54 6.71 3.67 -24.25
C VAL A 54 5.27 3.27 -24.02
N LYS A 55 5.11 2.06 -23.45
CA LYS A 55 3.81 1.55 -23.02
C LYS A 55 3.67 1.70 -21.52
N TYR A 56 2.60 2.34 -21.08
CA TYR A 56 2.27 2.50 -19.66
C TYR A 56 1.17 1.54 -19.29
N LEU A 57 1.43 0.71 -18.29
CA LEU A 57 0.43 -0.21 -17.73
C LEU A 57 0.06 0.29 -16.34
N ALA A 58 -1.19 0.65 -16.15
CA ALA A 58 -1.71 1.15 -14.88
C ALA A 58 -2.54 0.06 -14.19
N TYR A 59 -2.23 -0.17 -12.92
CA TYR A 59 -2.95 -1.07 -12.03
C TYR A 59 -3.57 -0.27 -10.91
N ASP A 60 -4.90 -0.21 -10.89
CA ASP A 60 -5.64 0.51 -9.86
C ASP A 60 -6.05 -0.46 -8.75
N GLU A 61 -5.67 -0.14 -7.54
CA GLU A 61 -6.17 -0.79 -6.33
C GLU A 61 -7.05 0.22 -5.58
N SER A 62 -8.27 -0.17 -5.27
CA SER A 62 -9.17 0.66 -4.47
C SER A 62 -9.90 -0.19 -3.44
N ARG A 63 -10.12 0.40 -2.29
CA ARG A 63 -10.92 -0.19 -1.23
C ARG A 63 -11.68 0.88 -0.48
N VAL A 64 -12.82 0.49 0.02
CA VAL A 64 -13.65 1.36 0.87
C VAL A 64 -13.40 0.98 2.31
N GLN A 65 -13.08 1.96 3.12
CA GLN A 65 -12.94 1.79 4.57
C GLN A 65 -14.05 2.55 5.27
N LEU A 66 -14.79 1.83 6.09
CA LEU A 66 -15.79 2.42 6.96
C LEU A 66 -15.11 2.83 8.28
N VAL A 67 -15.15 4.12 8.57
CA VAL A 67 -14.77 4.62 9.88
C VAL A 67 -16.03 4.61 10.75
N PRO A 68 -16.07 3.77 11.79
CA PRO A 68 -17.26 3.68 12.62
C PRO A 68 -17.55 4.99 13.36
N ALA A 69 -18.82 5.23 13.64
CA ALA A 69 -19.21 6.37 14.46
C ALA A 69 -18.52 6.30 15.82
N VAL A 70 -18.03 7.43 16.30
CA VAL A 70 -17.57 7.56 17.67
C VAL A 70 -18.80 7.76 18.54
N PRO A 71 -19.12 6.81 19.45
CA PRO A 71 -20.29 6.94 20.31
C PRO A 71 -20.11 8.12 21.28
N PRO A 72 -21.19 8.80 21.67
CA PRO A 72 -21.14 9.88 22.66
C PRO A 72 -20.76 9.35 24.06
N TYR A 73 -20.79 8.04 24.25
CA TYR A 73 -20.43 7.35 25.47
C TYR A 73 -19.14 6.58 25.29
N GLY A 74 -17.99 7.21 25.49
CA GLY A 74 -16.70 6.57 25.52
C GLY A 74 -16.20 6.36 26.95
N PRO A 75 -15.04 5.71 27.12
CA PRO A 75 -14.38 5.66 28.42
C PRO A 75 -13.96 7.07 28.84
N GLY A 76 -14.53 7.54 29.95
CA GLY A 76 -14.21 8.87 30.49
C GLY A 76 -15.37 9.46 31.25
N PRO A 77 -15.15 10.58 31.94
CA PRO A 77 -16.21 11.24 32.69
C PRO A 77 -17.28 11.76 31.74
N TRP A 78 -18.54 11.68 32.19
CA TRP A 78 -19.68 12.08 31.37
C TRP A 78 -19.63 13.53 30.89
N TRP A 79 -19.00 14.42 31.64
CA TRP A 79 -18.84 15.82 31.25
C TRP A 79 -17.89 16.02 30.05
N ALA A 80 -17.00 15.08 29.80
CA ALA A 80 -16.12 15.11 28.62
C ALA A 80 -16.87 14.81 27.31
N TYR A 81 -18.00 14.13 27.41
CA TYR A 81 -18.86 13.72 26.29
C TYR A 81 -20.19 14.49 26.26
N GLY A 82 -20.46 15.27 27.29
CA GLY A 82 -21.69 16.02 27.39
C GLY A 82 -21.69 17.25 26.50
N GLY A 83 -22.69 17.37 25.67
CA GLY A 83 -23.04 18.58 24.99
C GLY A 83 -22.54 18.66 23.56
N TYR A 84 -21.36 19.18 23.28
CA TYR A 84 -20.97 19.55 21.94
C TYR A 84 -19.96 18.59 21.34
N GLY A 85 -20.32 17.90 20.25
CA GLY A 85 -19.39 17.21 19.41
C GLY A 85 -18.84 15.88 19.92
N GLY A 86 -19.53 15.24 20.87
CA GLY A 86 -19.12 13.95 21.42
C GLY A 86 -19.31 12.78 20.47
N ALA A 87 -20.09 12.94 19.40
CA ALA A 87 -20.37 11.90 18.44
C ALA A 87 -19.91 12.34 17.04
N PHE A 88 -19.08 11.50 16.42
CA PHE A 88 -18.76 11.64 15.01
C PHE A 88 -19.59 10.63 14.23
N PRO A 89 -20.28 11.06 13.15
CA PRO A 89 -21.03 10.12 12.32
C PRO A 89 -20.07 9.15 11.62
N PRO A 90 -20.55 7.96 11.23
CA PRO A 90 -19.75 7.04 10.44
C PRO A 90 -19.36 7.71 9.13
N GLN A 91 -18.12 7.50 8.71
CA GLN A 91 -17.59 8.05 7.48
C GLN A 91 -17.09 6.95 6.58
N VAL A 92 -17.24 7.15 5.28
CA VAL A 92 -16.70 6.27 4.27
C VAL A 92 -15.48 6.92 3.65
N ILE A 93 -14.36 6.23 3.72
CA ILE A 93 -13.10 6.69 3.14
C ILE A 93 -12.77 5.78 1.96
N ASN A 94 -12.52 6.38 0.80
CA ASN A 94 -12.04 5.67 -0.36
C ASN A 94 -10.51 5.70 -0.34
N LEU A 95 -9.91 4.52 -0.28
CA LEU A 95 -8.48 4.32 -0.31
C LEU A 95 -8.09 3.79 -1.67
N ALA A 96 -7.11 4.41 -2.31
CA ALA A 96 -6.69 4.02 -3.64
C ALA A 96 -5.17 4.14 -3.80
N CYS A 97 -4.61 3.22 -4.57
CA CYS A 97 -3.24 3.31 -5.06
C CYS A 97 -3.21 2.88 -6.53
N GLU A 98 -2.66 3.74 -7.38
CA GLU A 98 -2.39 3.45 -8.77
C GLU A 98 -0.90 3.19 -8.94
N THR A 99 -0.57 2.00 -9.45
CA THR A 99 0.80 1.65 -9.84
C THR A 99 0.88 1.68 -11.35
N THR A 100 1.74 2.52 -11.89
CA THR A 100 1.96 2.65 -13.33
C THR A 100 3.36 2.21 -13.68
N PHE A 101 3.47 1.26 -14.60
CA PHE A 101 4.75 0.77 -15.12
C PHE A 101 5.02 1.36 -16.50
N ALA A 102 6.23 1.84 -16.68
CA ALA A 102 6.72 2.29 -17.98
C ALA A 102 7.50 1.15 -18.64
N ILE A 103 7.05 0.74 -19.83
CA ILE A 103 7.61 -0.39 -20.56
C ILE A 103 8.15 0.12 -21.90
N ALA A 104 9.40 -0.15 -22.15
CA ALA A 104 10.06 0.14 -23.43
C ALA A 104 10.77 -1.10 -23.91
N ALA A 105 10.65 -1.39 -25.22
CA ALA A 105 11.21 -2.60 -25.84
C ALA A 105 10.79 -3.90 -25.12
N GLY A 106 9.56 -3.95 -24.61
CA GLY A 106 9.02 -5.11 -23.93
C GLY A 106 9.57 -5.35 -22.52
N VAL A 107 10.31 -4.40 -21.96
CA VAL A 107 10.96 -4.52 -20.64
C VAL A 107 10.48 -3.39 -19.72
N VAL A 108 10.19 -3.73 -18.47
CA VAL A 108 9.82 -2.76 -17.46
C VAL A 108 11.02 -1.87 -17.13
N LYS A 109 10.89 -0.58 -17.34
CA LYS A 109 11.96 0.40 -17.10
C LYS A 109 11.83 1.08 -15.75
N SER A 110 10.61 1.40 -15.35
CA SER A 110 10.34 2.12 -14.11
C SER A 110 8.90 1.92 -13.69
N TYR A 111 8.59 2.35 -12.48
CA TYR A 111 7.22 2.41 -11.98
C TYR A 111 6.98 3.70 -11.19
N THR A 112 5.74 4.09 -11.07
CA THR A 112 5.31 5.19 -10.22
C THR A 112 4.13 4.77 -9.37
N LEU A 113 4.04 5.31 -8.17
CA LEU A 113 2.94 5.11 -7.24
C LEU A 113 2.20 6.42 -7.05
N ARG A 114 0.89 6.37 -7.14
CA ARG A 114 0.01 7.53 -6.95
C ARG A 114 -1.24 7.14 -6.19
N GLY A 115 -1.58 7.91 -5.17
CA GLY A 115 -2.78 7.68 -4.38
C GLY A 115 -2.56 7.93 -2.89
N ASN A 116 -3.64 7.77 -2.13
CA ASN A 116 -3.66 7.99 -0.69
C ASN A 116 -3.40 6.72 0.13
N SER A 117 -3.23 5.58 -0.52
CA SER A 117 -3.07 4.29 0.16
C SER A 117 -2.09 3.38 -0.58
N CYS A 118 -0.89 3.88 -0.86
CA CYS A 118 0.15 3.10 -1.52
C CYS A 118 1.07 2.37 -0.52
N GLY A 119 0.92 2.63 0.73
CA GLY A 119 1.70 1.99 1.80
C GLY A 119 0.87 1.31 2.85
#